data_0cecd8ae17052efd9fbf7f792dd549ed
#
_entry.id   0cecd8ae17052efd9fbf7f792dd549ed
#
_cell.length_a   1.000
_cell.length_b   1.000
_cell.length_c   1.000
_cell.angle_alpha   90.00
_cell.angle_beta   90.00
_cell.angle_gamma   90.00
#
_symmetry.space_group_name_H-M   'P 1'
#
loop_
_entity.id
_entity.type
_entity.pdbx_description
1 polymer ?
#
loop_
_entity_poly.entity_id
_entity_poly.type
_entity_poly.pdbx_seq_one_letter_code
_entity_poly.pdbx_strand_id
1 'polypeptide(L)'
;MSKKGQTNHWKGEISMKKILILNGGPRMHNNTAKLLAAAGEGAVSAGASTETIDLYKLNFTDCRSCLACKNKRMAVPWKCYWRDGLTETLQKVYEADAIIIGSPIFFGEPTGVVRSFMVRSTFPALSYDDYQSTFPGKIDVAVILTMNADQNYYDKHYKSHMEEYFQPFHYLNGKTEILTSFDTLQVPDYSRYRMASWDEAKKKAHHAEQFPKDLQAAFELGRRLASRQ
;
A
#
# COMPACT_ATOMS: atom_id res chain seq x y z
N MET A 1 50.45 36.91 -5.08
CA MET A 1 49.88 35.73 -5.77
C MET A 1 48.62 35.31 -5.03
N SER A 2 47.48 35.68 -5.59
CA SER A 2 46.14 35.50 -4.98
C SER A 2 45.62 34.10 -5.30
N LYS A 3 45.29 33.28 -4.27
CA LYS A 3 44.59 32.03 -4.45
C LYS A 3 43.08 32.28 -4.54
N LYS A 4 42.53 32.15 -5.74
CA LYS A 4 41.06 32.13 -5.96
C LYS A 4 40.50 30.89 -5.30
N GLY A 5 39.59 31.08 -4.33
CA GLY A 5 38.77 30.01 -3.76
C GLY A 5 37.77 29.50 -4.80
N GLN A 6 37.83 28.23 -5.09
CA GLN A 6 36.77 27.51 -5.84
C GLN A 6 35.62 27.20 -4.87
N THR A 7 34.53 27.90 -5.03
CA THR A 7 33.26 27.56 -4.38
C THR A 7 32.65 26.33 -5.13
N ASN A 8 32.82 25.16 -4.56
CA ASN A 8 32.11 23.97 -5.02
C ASN A 8 30.60 24.13 -4.71
N HIS A 9 29.83 24.50 -5.71
CA HIS A 9 28.37 24.37 -5.69
C HIS A 9 28.02 22.88 -5.81
N TRP A 10 27.88 22.20 -4.70
CA TRP A 10 27.17 20.93 -4.65
C TRP A 10 25.68 21.22 -4.88
N LYS A 11 25.21 21.18 -6.14
CA LYS A 11 23.80 20.97 -6.43
C LYS A 11 23.51 19.52 -6.03
N GLY A 12 22.91 19.32 -4.86
CA GLY A 12 22.34 18.04 -4.50
C GLY A 12 21.33 17.66 -5.60
N GLU A 13 21.62 16.64 -6.37
CA GLU A 13 20.61 16.02 -7.25
C GLU A 13 19.48 15.57 -6.33
N ILE A 14 18.34 16.23 -6.43
CA ILE A 14 17.11 15.76 -5.77
C ILE A 14 16.75 14.46 -6.48
N SER A 15 17.13 13.33 -5.89
CA SER A 15 16.76 12.03 -6.40
C SER A 15 15.23 11.94 -6.45
N MET A 16 14.68 11.64 -7.61
CA MET A 16 13.25 11.46 -7.80
C MET A 16 12.75 10.30 -6.94
N LYS A 17 11.77 10.55 -6.06
CA LYS A 17 11.20 9.51 -5.21
C LYS A 17 10.58 8.40 -6.04
N LYS A 18 10.77 7.16 -5.58
CA LYS A 18 10.17 5.95 -6.16
C LYS A 18 9.02 5.49 -5.28
N ILE A 19 7.81 5.50 -5.81
CA ILE A 19 6.61 5.02 -5.10
C ILE A 19 6.06 3.79 -5.82
N LEU A 20 6.03 2.66 -5.10
CA LEU A 20 5.47 1.42 -5.62
C LEU A 20 3.99 1.32 -5.25
N ILE A 21 3.14 1.08 -6.24
CA ILE A 21 1.69 0.93 -6.06
C ILE A 21 1.32 -0.54 -6.17
N LEU A 22 0.68 -1.08 -5.14
CA LEU A 22 0.34 -2.49 -5.03
C LEU A 22 -1.18 -2.67 -5.02
N ASN A 23 -1.73 -3.21 -6.10
CA ASN A 23 -3.16 -3.48 -6.19
C ASN A 23 -3.47 -4.87 -5.63
N GLY A 24 -4.07 -4.90 -4.44
CA GLY A 24 -4.59 -6.09 -3.79
C GLY A 24 -6.08 -6.37 -4.06
N GLY A 25 -6.68 -5.63 -4.98
CA GLY A 25 -8.05 -5.87 -5.43
C GLY A 25 -8.12 -6.88 -6.58
N PRO A 26 -9.05 -7.87 -6.56
CA PRO A 26 -9.17 -8.86 -7.63
C PRO A 26 -9.73 -8.30 -8.94
N ARG A 27 -10.40 -7.14 -8.88
CA ARG A 27 -11.06 -6.49 -10.02
C ARG A 27 -10.24 -5.28 -10.48
N MET A 28 -9.46 -5.46 -11.55
CA MET A 28 -8.41 -4.54 -12.02
C MET A 28 -8.90 -3.14 -12.44
N HIS A 29 -10.20 -2.92 -12.61
CA HIS A 29 -10.76 -1.63 -13.07
C HIS A 29 -11.84 -1.09 -12.12
N ASN A 30 -11.96 -1.65 -10.91
CA ASN A 30 -12.96 -1.24 -9.93
C ASN A 30 -12.41 -0.23 -8.91
N ASN A 31 -13.21 0.05 -7.89
CA ASN A 31 -12.99 1.14 -6.92
C ASN A 31 -11.56 1.21 -6.39
N THR A 32 -11.02 0.08 -5.88
CA THR A 32 -9.65 0.04 -5.36
C THR A 32 -8.62 0.46 -6.41
N ALA A 33 -8.71 -0.11 -7.61
CA ALA A 33 -7.77 0.20 -8.69
C ALA A 33 -7.87 1.67 -9.15
N LYS A 34 -9.08 2.24 -9.19
CA LYS A 34 -9.29 3.66 -9.54
C LYS A 34 -8.68 4.60 -8.49
N LEU A 35 -8.85 4.29 -7.21
CA LEU A 35 -8.25 5.09 -6.13
C LEU A 35 -6.72 4.98 -6.13
N LEU A 36 -6.18 3.79 -6.40
CA LEU A 36 -4.73 3.60 -6.56
C LEU A 36 -4.18 4.38 -7.75
N ALA A 37 -4.92 4.41 -8.88
CA ALA A 37 -4.53 5.20 -10.04
C ALA A 37 -4.50 6.71 -9.71
N ALA A 38 -5.55 7.21 -9.04
CA ALA A 38 -5.59 8.61 -8.61
C ALA A 38 -4.44 8.95 -7.64
N ALA A 39 -4.10 8.05 -6.70
CA ALA A 39 -2.95 8.25 -5.83
C ALA A 39 -1.63 8.26 -6.60
N GLY A 40 -1.49 7.41 -7.62
CA GLY A 40 -0.34 7.40 -8.52
C GLY A 40 -0.18 8.72 -9.30
N GLU A 41 -1.28 9.22 -9.85
CA GLU A 41 -1.32 10.53 -10.54
C GLU A 41 -0.92 11.67 -9.60
N GLY A 42 -1.42 11.65 -8.35
CA GLY A 42 -1.03 12.60 -7.32
C GLY A 42 0.46 12.55 -7.00
N ALA A 43 1.04 11.35 -6.88
CA ALA A 43 2.47 11.17 -6.65
C ALA A 43 3.32 11.70 -7.83
N VAL A 44 2.93 11.39 -9.06
CA VAL A 44 3.60 11.88 -10.28
C VAL A 44 3.52 13.39 -10.37
N SER A 45 2.38 14.01 -10.03
CA SER A 45 2.21 15.47 -10.04
C SER A 45 3.17 16.19 -9.06
N ALA A 46 3.65 15.49 -8.05
CA ALA A 46 4.65 15.99 -7.10
C ALA A 46 6.10 15.56 -7.43
N GLY A 47 6.33 15.01 -8.63
CA GLY A 47 7.66 14.68 -9.14
C GLY A 47 8.19 13.31 -8.74
N ALA A 48 7.35 12.40 -8.24
CA ALA A 48 7.74 11.01 -7.99
C ALA A 48 7.61 10.14 -9.25
N SER A 49 8.39 9.07 -9.31
CA SER A 49 8.15 7.96 -10.24
C SER A 49 7.24 6.91 -9.59
N THR A 50 6.34 6.33 -10.37
CA THR A 50 5.42 5.30 -9.87
C THR A 50 5.45 4.06 -10.75
N GLU A 51 5.32 2.90 -10.13
CA GLU A 51 5.08 1.62 -10.80
C GLU A 51 3.92 0.92 -10.12
N THR A 52 2.98 0.36 -10.89
CA THR A 52 1.84 -0.38 -10.35
C THR A 52 2.00 -1.87 -10.58
N ILE A 53 1.81 -2.67 -9.54
CA ILE A 53 1.86 -4.13 -9.57
C ILE A 53 0.53 -4.69 -9.05
N ASP A 54 -0.11 -5.54 -9.86
CA ASP A 54 -1.33 -6.26 -9.49
C ASP A 54 -0.98 -7.55 -8.75
N LEU A 55 -1.20 -7.62 -7.45
CA LEU A 55 -0.85 -8.79 -6.64
C LEU A 55 -1.58 -10.06 -7.08
N TYR A 56 -2.82 -9.93 -7.57
CA TYR A 56 -3.60 -11.07 -8.08
C TYR A 56 -3.06 -11.68 -9.39
N LYS A 57 -2.17 -10.97 -10.10
CA LYS A 57 -1.48 -11.52 -11.27
C LYS A 57 -0.21 -12.30 -10.92
N LEU A 58 0.24 -12.21 -9.67
CA LEU A 58 1.44 -12.89 -9.22
C LEU A 58 1.10 -14.27 -8.66
N ASN A 59 1.85 -15.28 -9.08
CA ASN A 59 1.75 -16.62 -8.49
C ASN A 59 2.69 -16.72 -7.29
N PHE A 60 2.15 -16.53 -6.08
CA PHE A 60 2.93 -16.60 -4.85
C PHE A 60 2.11 -17.17 -3.69
N THR A 61 2.82 -17.57 -2.64
CA THR A 61 2.22 -18.11 -1.41
C THR A 61 2.52 -17.21 -0.22
N ASP A 62 1.81 -17.44 0.86
CA ASP A 62 2.11 -16.82 2.16
C ASP A 62 3.48 -17.26 2.70
N CYS A 63 3.90 -16.68 3.82
CA CYS A 63 5.10 -17.06 4.53
C CYS A 63 5.03 -18.54 4.92
N ARG A 64 6.03 -19.32 4.52
CA ARG A 64 6.11 -20.76 4.81
C ARG A 64 6.85 -21.09 6.11
N SER A 65 7.14 -20.08 6.92
CA SER A 65 7.90 -20.25 8.16
C SER A 65 9.23 -21.03 8.00
N CYS A 66 9.88 -20.86 6.85
CA CYS A 66 11.17 -21.53 6.57
C CYS A 66 12.33 -20.97 7.39
N LEU A 67 12.13 -19.83 8.05
CA LEU A 67 13.08 -19.12 8.93
C LEU A 67 14.43 -18.78 8.26
N ALA A 68 14.55 -18.89 6.94
CA ALA A 68 15.78 -18.50 6.24
C ALA A 68 16.17 -17.04 6.49
N CYS A 69 15.18 -16.15 6.57
CA CYS A 69 15.38 -14.73 6.91
C CYS A 69 15.84 -14.49 8.38
N LYS A 70 15.79 -15.50 9.24
CA LYS A 70 16.27 -15.48 10.64
C LYS A 70 17.60 -16.19 10.84
N ASN A 71 18.11 -16.82 9.78
CA ASN A 71 19.36 -17.56 9.88
C ASN A 71 20.56 -16.61 9.85
N LYS A 72 21.37 -16.59 10.90
CA LYS A 72 22.57 -15.74 11.05
C LYS A 72 23.63 -15.95 9.96
N ARG A 73 23.56 -17.04 9.21
CA ARG A 73 24.45 -17.30 8.06
C ARG A 73 24.01 -16.58 6.77
N MET A 74 22.78 -16.05 6.74
CA MET A 74 22.28 -15.32 5.57
C MET A 74 22.80 -13.88 5.59
N ALA A 75 23.24 -13.39 4.42
CA ALA A 75 23.91 -12.11 4.31
C ALA A 75 23.01 -10.89 4.61
N VAL A 76 21.69 -11.03 4.39
CA VAL A 76 20.73 -9.92 4.51
C VAL A 76 19.57 -10.33 5.42
N PRO A 77 19.52 -9.88 6.69
CA PRO A 77 18.54 -10.35 7.66
C PRO A 77 17.09 -9.91 7.35
N TRP A 78 16.91 -8.78 6.66
CA TRP A 78 15.58 -8.23 6.34
C TRP A 78 15.01 -8.71 5.00
N LYS A 79 15.60 -9.73 4.34
CA LYS A 79 15.18 -10.26 3.04
C LYS A 79 14.39 -11.57 3.17
N CYS A 80 13.27 -11.68 2.43
CA CYS A 80 12.61 -12.98 2.25
C CYS A 80 13.37 -13.81 1.21
N TYR A 81 13.77 -15.04 1.60
CA TYR A 81 14.55 -15.93 0.75
C TYR A 81 13.71 -16.96 -0.02
N TRP A 82 12.41 -17.06 0.30
CA TRP A 82 11.50 -17.90 -0.47
C TRP A 82 11.28 -17.30 -1.86
N ARG A 83 11.54 -18.09 -2.89
CA ARG A 83 11.47 -17.65 -4.30
C ARG A 83 10.15 -18.09 -4.93
N ASP A 84 9.37 -17.14 -5.42
CA ASP A 84 8.14 -17.30 -6.18
C ASP A 84 7.82 -15.99 -6.93
N GLY A 85 6.60 -15.84 -7.46
CA GLY A 85 6.18 -14.64 -8.17
C GLY A 85 6.25 -13.33 -7.38
N LEU A 86 6.38 -13.37 -6.04
CA LEU A 86 6.52 -12.17 -5.22
C LEU A 86 7.98 -11.68 -5.09
N THR A 87 8.96 -12.48 -5.48
CA THR A 87 10.38 -12.22 -5.21
C THR A 87 10.85 -10.86 -5.75
N GLU A 88 10.55 -10.58 -7.03
CA GLU A 88 10.94 -9.31 -7.67
C GLU A 88 10.18 -8.12 -7.08
N THR A 89 8.89 -8.30 -6.75
CA THR A 89 8.09 -7.26 -6.10
C THR A 89 8.66 -6.90 -4.73
N LEU A 90 9.08 -7.88 -3.92
CA LEU A 90 9.72 -7.60 -2.62
C LEU A 90 11.03 -6.83 -2.78
N GLN A 91 11.83 -7.14 -3.81
CA GLN A 91 13.03 -6.37 -4.09
C GLN A 91 12.69 -4.90 -4.41
N LYS A 92 11.71 -4.66 -5.29
CA LYS A 92 11.25 -3.30 -5.62
C LYS A 92 10.71 -2.55 -4.40
N VAL A 93 10.02 -3.24 -3.48
CA VAL A 93 9.55 -2.66 -2.20
C VAL A 93 10.72 -2.13 -1.39
N TYR A 94 11.77 -2.92 -1.21
CA TYR A 94 12.93 -2.50 -0.41
C TYR A 94 13.81 -1.41 -1.07
N GLU A 95 13.60 -1.16 -2.36
CA GLU A 95 14.25 -0.10 -3.13
C GLU A 95 13.37 1.16 -3.27
N ALA A 96 12.11 1.11 -2.82
CA ALA A 96 11.16 2.21 -2.89
C ALA A 96 11.29 3.15 -1.69
N ASP A 97 11.00 4.42 -1.89
CA ASP A 97 10.89 5.42 -0.81
C ASP A 97 9.54 5.33 -0.10
N ALA A 98 8.51 4.85 -0.80
CA ALA A 98 7.18 4.61 -0.24
C ALA A 98 6.42 3.55 -1.03
N ILE A 99 5.40 2.95 -0.39
CA ILE A 99 4.44 2.07 -1.05
C ILE A 99 3.02 2.57 -0.82
N ILE A 100 2.17 2.40 -1.82
CA ILE A 100 0.71 2.58 -1.72
C ILE A 100 0.07 1.23 -1.99
N ILE A 101 -0.62 0.67 -1.02
CA ILE A 101 -1.28 -0.63 -1.16
C ILE A 101 -2.80 -0.47 -1.08
N GLY A 102 -3.54 -1.01 -2.04
CA GLY A 102 -4.99 -0.98 -2.06
C GLY A 102 -5.62 -2.35 -1.85
N SER A 103 -6.70 -2.41 -1.07
CA SER A 103 -7.47 -3.62 -0.84
C SER A 103 -8.96 -3.34 -0.68
N PRO A 104 -9.85 -4.14 -1.25
CA PRO A 104 -11.21 -4.22 -0.73
C PRO A 104 -11.21 -4.97 0.60
N ILE A 105 -12.22 -4.67 1.44
CA ILE A 105 -12.47 -5.40 2.69
C ILE A 105 -13.44 -6.54 2.42
N PHE A 106 -13.04 -7.77 2.77
CA PHE A 106 -13.84 -8.99 2.72
C PHE A 106 -13.98 -9.57 4.13
N PHE A 107 -15.21 -9.63 4.65
CA PHE A 107 -15.49 -10.13 6.01
C PHE A 107 -14.65 -9.46 7.10
N GLY A 108 -14.45 -8.13 6.99
CA GLY A 108 -13.67 -7.36 7.97
C GLY A 108 -12.16 -7.39 7.77
N GLU A 109 -11.65 -8.07 6.75
CA GLU A 109 -10.22 -8.23 6.49
C GLU A 109 -9.84 -7.72 5.09
N PRO A 110 -8.63 -7.23 4.88
CA PRO A 110 -8.05 -7.08 3.54
C PRO A 110 -7.95 -8.42 2.83
N THR A 111 -7.75 -8.39 1.51
CA THR A 111 -7.63 -9.62 0.73
C THR A 111 -6.43 -10.47 1.19
N GLY A 112 -6.53 -11.80 1.05
CA GLY A 112 -5.48 -12.73 1.42
C GLY A 112 -4.13 -12.46 0.74
N VAL A 113 -4.12 -11.95 -0.51
CA VAL A 113 -2.88 -11.58 -1.20
C VAL A 113 -2.19 -10.38 -0.53
N VAL A 114 -2.96 -9.43 0.02
CA VAL A 114 -2.41 -8.31 0.80
C VAL A 114 -1.83 -8.81 2.12
N ARG A 115 -2.51 -9.74 2.80
CA ARG A 115 -1.99 -10.37 4.02
C ARG A 115 -0.66 -11.07 3.76
N SER A 116 -0.63 -11.93 2.75
CA SER A 116 0.57 -12.67 2.37
C SER A 116 1.73 -11.75 1.97
N PHE A 117 1.43 -10.69 1.21
CA PHE A 117 2.41 -9.66 0.87
C PHE A 117 2.96 -8.98 2.13
N MET A 118 2.07 -8.49 3.03
CA MET A 118 2.47 -7.80 4.26
C MET A 118 3.39 -8.67 5.12
N VAL A 119 3.00 -9.92 5.38
CA VAL A 119 3.83 -10.83 6.18
C VAL A 119 5.19 -11.05 5.52
N ARG A 120 5.23 -11.26 4.22
CA ARG A 120 6.49 -11.53 3.51
C ARG A 120 7.39 -10.32 3.31
N SER A 121 6.85 -9.11 3.37
CA SER A 121 7.63 -7.86 3.31
C SER A 121 8.13 -7.41 4.68
N THR A 122 7.43 -7.74 5.78
CA THR A 122 7.74 -7.21 7.11
C THR A 122 8.38 -8.24 8.05
N PHE A 123 7.92 -9.50 8.03
CA PHE A 123 8.46 -10.55 8.90
C PHE A 123 9.99 -10.74 8.77
N PRO A 124 10.60 -10.65 7.58
CA PRO A 124 12.06 -10.72 7.49
C PRO A 124 12.76 -9.62 8.28
N ALA A 125 12.21 -8.41 8.30
CA ALA A 125 12.80 -7.27 8.98
C ALA A 125 12.67 -7.31 10.53
N LEU A 126 11.71 -8.06 11.07
CA LEU A 126 11.57 -8.26 12.51
C LEU A 126 12.78 -9.04 13.08
N SER A 127 13.47 -8.50 14.07
CA SER A 127 14.44 -9.23 14.89
C SER A 127 13.73 -9.96 16.04
N TYR A 128 14.11 -11.21 16.30
CA TYR A 128 13.67 -11.93 17.51
C TYR A 128 14.64 -11.77 18.69
N ASP A 129 15.77 -11.10 18.48
CA ASP A 129 16.73 -10.85 19.58
C ASP A 129 16.23 -9.68 20.46
N ASP A 130 15.58 -8.68 19.86
CA ASP A 130 15.15 -7.44 20.54
C ASP A 130 13.81 -6.85 20.05
N TYR A 131 13.15 -7.53 19.11
CA TYR A 131 11.90 -7.09 18.46
C TYR A 131 12.00 -5.76 17.68
N GLN A 132 13.23 -5.35 17.33
CA GLN A 132 13.45 -4.17 16.51
C GLN A 132 13.52 -4.52 15.01
N SER A 133 13.45 -3.49 14.17
CA SER A 133 13.63 -3.66 12.73
C SER A 133 15.11 -3.84 12.39
N THR A 134 15.41 -4.84 11.55
CA THR A 134 16.73 -5.01 10.93
C THR A 134 16.82 -4.34 9.55
N PHE A 135 15.73 -3.76 9.06
CA PHE A 135 15.72 -3.05 7.78
C PHE A 135 16.50 -1.73 7.89
N PRO A 136 17.52 -1.50 7.04
CA PRO A 136 18.37 -0.32 7.18
C PRO A 136 17.75 0.95 6.59
N GLY A 137 16.71 0.82 5.77
CA GLY A 137 16.04 1.93 5.09
C GLY A 137 14.83 2.45 5.85
N LYS A 138 14.08 3.32 5.17
CA LYS A 138 12.79 3.84 5.62
C LYS A 138 11.83 3.84 4.43
N ILE A 139 10.67 3.21 4.57
CA ILE A 139 9.63 3.13 3.55
C ILE A 139 8.31 3.59 4.18
N ASP A 140 7.77 4.71 3.72
CA ASP A 140 6.44 5.15 4.12
C ASP A 140 5.37 4.28 3.44
N VAL A 141 4.29 3.98 4.17
CA VAL A 141 3.21 3.12 3.68
C VAL A 141 1.89 3.86 3.71
N ALA A 142 1.19 3.88 2.59
CA ALA A 142 -0.20 4.31 2.51
C ALA A 142 -1.08 3.11 2.17
N VAL A 143 -2.18 2.92 2.90
CA VAL A 143 -3.15 1.86 2.66
C VAL A 143 -4.46 2.48 2.21
N ILE A 144 -5.01 2.03 1.09
CA ILE A 144 -6.32 2.45 0.57
C ILE A 144 -7.30 1.28 0.70
N LEU A 145 -8.32 1.44 1.54
CA LEU A 145 -9.33 0.42 1.78
C LEU A 145 -10.67 0.82 1.15
N THR A 146 -11.28 -0.10 0.40
CA THR A 146 -12.62 0.09 -0.19
C THR A 146 -13.58 -0.93 0.40
N MET A 147 -14.79 -0.50 0.71
CA MET A 147 -15.76 -1.39 1.33
C MET A 147 -17.21 -1.02 0.98
N ASN A 148 -18.09 -2.00 1.11
CA ASN A 148 -19.52 -1.81 0.98
C ASN A 148 -20.19 -1.32 2.26
N ALA A 149 -19.52 -1.47 3.40
CA ALA A 149 -19.94 -0.90 4.68
C ALA A 149 -19.88 0.63 4.65
N ASP A 150 -20.78 1.28 5.38
CA ASP A 150 -20.74 2.71 5.60
C ASP A 150 -19.69 3.09 6.66
N GLN A 151 -19.45 4.40 6.81
CA GLN A 151 -18.47 4.92 7.75
C GLN A 151 -18.78 4.54 9.20
N ASN A 152 -20.04 4.61 9.61
CA ASN A 152 -20.43 4.31 11.01
C ASN A 152 -20.13 2.84 11.35
N TYR A 153 -20.41 1.93 10.40
CA TYR A 153 -20.10 0.52 10.59
C TYR A 153 -18.58 0.29 10.68
N TYR A 154 -17.81 0.94 9.82
CA TYR A 154 -16.35 0.88 9.86
C TYR A 154 -15.79 1.40 11.19
N ASP A 155 -16.18 2.58 11.61
CA ASP A 155 -15.68 3.21 12.83
C ASP A 155 -15.96 2.36 14.06
N LYS A 156 -17.12 1.68 14.08
CA LYS A 156 -17.55 0.84 15.21
C LYS A 156 -16.90 -0.54 15.22
N HIS A 157 -16.65 -1.14 14.04
CA HIS A 157 -16.34 -2.57 13.95
C HIS A 157 -14.99 -2.89 13.33
N TYR A 158 -14.42 -2.00 12.49
CA TYR A 158 -13.22 -2.34 11.72
C TYR A 158 -12.04 -1.42 12.01
N LYS A 159 -12.26 -0.18 12.42
CA LYS A 159 -11.19 0.82 12.50
C LYS A 159 -10.01 0.39 13.36
N SER A 160 -10.24 0.03 14.63
CA SER A 160 -9.15 -0.40 15.51
C SER A 160 -8.48 -1.67 15.02
N HIS A 161 -9.28 -2.61 14.48
CA HIS A 161 -8.73 -3.83 13.90
C HIS A 161 -7.85 -3.54 12.68
N MET A 162 -8.22 -2.61 11.79
CA MET A 162 -7.39 -2.24 10.65
C MET A 162 -6.10 -1.54 11.07
N GLU A 163 -6.15 -0.67 12.08
CA GLU A 163 -4.96 -0.03 12.64
C GLU A 163 -3.96 -1.07 13.18
N GLU A 164 -4.44 -2.05 13.93
CA GLU A 164 -3.62 -3.18 14.42
C GLU A 164 -3.14 -4.09 13.28
N TYR A 165 -4.01 -4.38 12.30
CA TYR A 165 -3.71 -5.26 11.17
C TYR A 165 -2.51 -4.79 10.37
N PHE A 166 -2.40 -3.48 10.12
CA PHE A 166 -1.31 -2.89 9.34
C PHE A 166 -0.11 -2.43 10.18
N GLN A 167 -0.18 -2.60 11.51
CA GLN A 167 0.94 -2.29 12.41
C GLN A 167 2.28 -2.95 11.98
N PRO A 168 2.33 -4.20 11.45
CA PRO A 168 3.60 -4.80 11.04
C PRO A 168 4.40 -3.98 10.03
N PHE A 169 3.79 -3.03 9.30
CA PHE A 169 4.55 -2.13 8.43
C PHE A 169 5.52 -1.21 9.17
N HIS A 170 5.41 -1.07 10.51
CA HIS A 170 6.40 -0.32 11.29
C HIS A 170 7.82 -0.90 11.15
N TYR A 171 7.95 -2.22 10.83
CA TYR A 171 9.26 -2.82 10.55
C TYR A 171 9.94 -2.33 9.27
N LEU A 172 9.24 -1.52 8.45
CA LEU A 172 9.83 -0.79 7.34
C LEU A 172 10.31 0.63 7.74
N ASN A 173 10.26 0.97 9.03
CA ASN A 173 10.75 2.22 9.66
C ASN A 173 10.06 3.51 9.20
N GLY A 174 9.08 3.42 8.32
CA GLY A 174 8.30 4.55 7.82
C GLY A 174 7.01 4.79 8.61
N LYS A 175 6.24 5.79 8.17
CA LYS A 175 4.90 6.06 8.68
C LYS A 175 3.88 5.23 7.90
N THR A 176 2.88 4.71 8.60
CA THR A 176 1.71 4.07 7.97
C THR A 176 0.50 4.97 8.11
N GLU A 177 -0.22 5.21 7.00
CA GLU A 177 -1.50 5.91 7.01
C GLU A 177 -2.56 5.12 6.23
N ILE A 178 -3.83 5.23 6.64
CA ILE A 178 -4.95 4.51 6.03
C ILE A 178 -5.94 5.53 5.47
N LEU A 179 -6.28 5.40 4.20
CA LEU A 179 -7.39 6.07 3.53
C LEU A 179 -8.50 5.06 3.28
N THR A 180 -9.74 5.44 3.58
CA THR A 180 -10.91 4.58 3.42
C THR A 180 -11.91 5.18 2.44
N SER A 181 -12.55 4.32 1.63
CA SER A 181 -13.68 4.65 0.78
C SER A 181 -14.84 3.74 1.13
N PHE A 182 -15.91 4.32 1.59
CA PHE A 182 -17.08 3.64 2.17
C PHE A 182 -18.22 3.51 1.18
N ASP A 183 -19.14 2.59 1.47
CA ASP A 183 -20.40 2.42 0.74
C ASP A 183 -20.23 2.37 -0.77
N THR A 184 -19.12 1.77 -1.21
CA THR A 184 -18.71 1.77 -2.63
C THR A 184 -19.68 0.98 -3.51
N LEU A 185 -19.91 1.45 -4.74
CA LEU A 185 -20.71 0.75 -5.73
C LEU A 185 -20.01 -0.54 -6.17
N GLN A 186 -20.61 -1.70 -5.91
CA GLN A 186 -19.97 -2.98 -6.18
C GLN A 186 -20.15 -3.44 -7.64
N VAL A 187 -21.31 -3.17 -8.22
CA VAL A 187 -21.70 -3.59 -9.57
C VAL A 187 -22.58 -2.51 -10.21
N PRO A 188 -22.62 -2.39 -11.54
CA PRO A 188 -23.43 -1.38 -12.24
C PRO A 188 -24.94 -1.69 -12.24
N ASP A 189 -25.31 -2.96 -12.06
CA ASP A 189 -26.70 -3.45 -12.10
C ASP A 189 -26.90 -4.53 -11.04
N TYR A 190 -27.56 -4.17 -9.94
CA TYR A 190 -27.78 -5.05 -8.79
C TYR A 190 -28.85 -6.11 -9.05
N SER A 191 -29.77 -5.88 -10.00
CA SER A 191 -30.86 -6.82 -10.33
C SER A 191 -30.33 -8.18 -10.81
N ARG A 192 -29.11 -8.21 -11.35
CA ARG A 192 -28.43 -9.41 -11.85
C ARG A 192 -27.82 -10.29 -10.74
N TYR A 193 -27.86 -9.83 -9.50
CA TYR A 193 -27.18 -10.48 -8.38
C TYR A 193 -28.12 -10.70 -7.19
N ARG A 194 -27.81 -11.66 -6.35
CA ARG A 194 -28.54 -11.88 -5.08
C ARG A 194 -28.10 -10.83 -4.04
N MET A 195 -28.55 -9.60 -4.24
CA MET A 195 -28.15 -8.41 -3.46
C MET A 195 -29.37 -7.57 -3.06
N ALA A 196 -30.53 -8.21 -2.80
CA ALA A 196 -31.81 -7.54 -2.54
C ALA A 196 -31.81 -6.67 -1.27
N SER A 197 -30.84 -6.83 -0.36
CA SER A 197 -30.68 -5.97 0.80
C SER A 197 -30.09 -4.59 0.49
N TRP A 198 -29.60 -4.40 -0.73
CA TRP A 198 -28.99 -3.13 -1.16
C TRP A 198 -29.93 -2.37 -2.08
N ASP A 199 -30.14 -1.09 -1.75
CA ASP A 199 -30.88 -0.16 -2.60
C ASP A 199 -29.95 0.38 -3.69
N GLU A 200 -30.13 -0.10 -4.92
CA GLU A 200 -29.31 0.26 -6.06
C GLU A 200 -29.33 1.77 -6.34
N ALA A 201 -30.52 2.42 -6.23
CA ALA A 201 -30.66 3.84 -6.50
C ALA A 201 -29.87 4.66 -5.50
N LYS A 202 -29.93 4.33 -4.20
CA LYS A 202 -29.13 4.97 -3.15
C LYS A 202 -27.65 4.74 -3.36
N LYS A 203 -27.23 3.51 -3.69
CA LYS A 203 -25.83 3.19 -3.98
C LYS A 203 -25.28 4.01 -5.13
N LYS A 204 -26.05 4.13 -6.23
CA LYS A 204 -25.64 4.94 -7.38
C LYS A 204 -25.56 6.43 -7.06
N ALA A 205 -26.53 6.96 -6.32
CA ALA A 205 -26.53 8.36 -5.90
C ALA A 205 -25.34 8.66 -4.98
N HIS A 206 -25.08 7.83 -3.97
CA HIS A 206 -23.92 7.95 -3.10
C HIS A 206 -22.61 7.88 -3.88
N HIS A 207 -22.47 6.91 -4.78
CA HIS A 207 -21.28 6.78 -5.61
C HIS A 207 -21.03 8.02 -6.49
N ALA A 208 -22.08 8.58 -7.10
CA ALA A 208 -21.96 9.76 -7.95
C ALA A 208 -21.50 10.99 -7.15
N GLU A 209 -21.91 11.11 -5.87
CA GLU A 209 -21.55 12.23 -5.02
C GLU A 209 -20.20 12.03 -4.30
N GLN A 210 -19.98 10.85 -3.71
CA GLN A 210 -18.87 10.62 -2.79
C GLN A 210 -17.61 10.12 -3.49
N PHE A 211 -17.72 9.23 -4.48
CA PHE A 211 -16.54 8.62 -5.09
C PHE A 211 -15.59 9.62 -5.78
N PRO A 212 -16.06 10.71 -6.40
CA PRO A 212 -15.17 11.78 -6.88
C PRO A 212 -14.36 12.44 -5.74
N LYS A 213 -14.95 12.60 -4.54
CA LYS A 213 -14.26 13.14 -3.36
C LYS A 213 -13.20 12.15 -2.86
N ASP A 214 -13.52 10.85 -2.89
CA ASP A 214 -12.58 9.78 -2.52
C ASP A 214 -11.39 9.71 -3.50
N LEU A 215 -11.64 9.89 -4.81
CA LEU A 215 -10.59 9.99 -5.82
C LEU A 215 -9.67 11.20 -5.56
N GLN A 216 -10.24 12.35 -5.23
CA GLN A 216 -9.46 13.53 -4.87
C GLN A 216 -8.64 13.30 -3.60
N ALA A 217 -9.22 12.66 -2.58
CA ALA A 217 -8.50 12.32 -1.36
C ALA A 217 -7.33 11.34 -1.62
N ALA A 218 -7.52 10.38 -2.53
CA ALA A 218 -6.47 9.46 -2.95
C ALA A 218 -5.36 10.19 -3.73
N PHE A 219 -5.72 11.11 -4.63
CA PHE A 219 -4.76 11.97 -5.34
C PHE A 219 -3.91 12.77 -4.34
N GLU A 220 -4.54 13.45 -3.38
CA GLU A 220 -3.84 14.22 -2.36
C GLU A 220 -2.96 13.34 -1.45
N LEU A 221 -3.38 12.11 -1.16
CA LEU A 221 -2.56 11.13 -0.45
C LEU A 221 -1.25 10.85 -1.19
N GLY A 222 -1.34 10.54 -2.48
CA GLY A 222 -0.16 10.28 -3.31
C GLY A 222 0.76 11.50 -3.40
N ARG A 223 0.18 12.69 -3.60
CA ARG A 223 0.92 13.95 -3.66
C ARG A 223 1.67 14.23 -2.34
N ARG A 224 1.02 14.05 -1.19
CA ARG A 224 1.67 14.20 0.13
C ARG A 224 2.79 13.20 0.36
N LEU A 225 2.57 11.95 -0.04
CA LEU A 225 3.55 10.87 0.14
C LEU A 225 4.83 11.16 -0.67
N ALA A 226 4.69 11.67 -1.88
CA ALA A 226 5.80 12.09 -2.72
C ALA A 226 6.57 13.29 -2.14
N SER A 227 5.87 14.21 -1.46
CA SER A 227 6.46 15.45 -0.92
C SER A 227 7.09 15.28 0.47
N ARG A 228 6.89 14.14 1.17
CA ARG A 228 7.50 13.89 2.50
C ARG A 228 9.02 13.76 2.38
N GLN A 229 9.74 14.34 3.30
CA GLN A 229 11.19 14.18 3.47
C GLN A 229 11.53 13.04 4.43
#